data_41563519a6f96bc1cc967ce8998b1585
#
_entry.id   41563519a6f96bc1cc967ce8998b1585
#
_cell.length_a   1.000
_cell.length_b   1.000
_cell.length_c   1.000
_cell.angle_alpha   90.00
_cell.angle_beta   90.00
_cell.angle_gamma   90.00
#
_symmetry.space_group_name_H-M   'P 1'
#
loop_
_entity.id
_entity.type
_entity.pdbx_description
1 polymer ?
#
loop_
_entity_poly.entity_id
_entity_poly.type
_entity_poly.pdbx_seq_one_letter_code
_entity_poly.pdbx_strand_id
1 'polypeptide(L)'
;MKKLLLLCSVLSLSVLWPGDAIAQLKIGGKKLNTAKLLDAGKDVAKAVTLSDSDIAQLSREAVAWMDANNPVADETTEYGARLKRLTEGITEVDGLPLNFKVYKVADVNAFACGDGSIRVFSALMDLMDDDELMAIIGHEIGHVVHADTKHAMKNAYLASAARNAAGAAEGSRLA
;
A
#
# COMPACT_ATOMS: atom_id res chain seq x y z
N MET A 1 -3.12 -2.23 14.75
CA MET A 1 -2.58 -3.24 13.84
C MET A 1 -3.39 -3.44 12.55
N LYS A 2 -4.73 -3.15 12.52
CA LYS A 2 -5.58 -3.29 11.31
C LYS A 2 -5.37 -2.22 10.21
N LYS A 3 -4.57 -1.19 10.43
CA LYS A 3 -4.33 -0.08 9.48
C LYS A 3 -3.16 -0.32 8.52
N LEU A 4 -2.36 -1.36 8.75
CA LEU A 4 -1.12 -1.61 8.00
C LEU A 4 -1.33 -2.45 6.72
N LEU A 5 -2.46 -3.18 6.64
CA LEU A 5 -2.78 -4.08 5.52
C LEU A 5 -3.19 -3.37 4.21
N LEU A 6 -3.30 -2.03 4.22
CA LEU A 6 -3.78 -1.25 3.06
C LEU A 6 -2.65 -0.80 2.11
N LEU A 7 -1.39 -1.11 2.41
CA LEU A 7 -0.25 -0.52 1.70
C LEU A 7 0.19 -1.27 0.44
N CYS A 8 -0.15 -2.53 0.30
CA CYS A 8 0.42 -3.38 -0.76
C CYS A 8 -0.62 -4.06 -1.67
N SER A 9 -1.91 -3.81 -1.49
CA SER A 9 -2.92 -4.32 -2.42
C SER A 9 -3.87 -3.21 -2.81
N VAL A 10 -3.64 -2.57 -3.94
CA VAL A 10 -4.61 -1.71 -4.61
C VAL A 10 -5.65 -2.59 -5.31
N LEU A 11 -6.29 -3.50 -4.56
CA LEU A 11 -7.54 -4.12 -5.01
C LEU A 11 -8.47 -4.32 -3.82
N SER A 12 -9.49 -3.46 -3.79
CA SER A 12 -10.81 -3.62 -3.17
C SER A 12 -10.87 -4.35 -1.82
N LEU A 13 -11.01 -3.59 -0.71
CA LEU A 13 -11.91 -4.03 0.37
C LEU A 13 -12.52 -2.83 1.11
N SER A 14 -13.81 -2.66 0.97
CA SER A 14 -14.64 -1.77 1.78
C SER A 14 -14.74 -2.32 3.20
N VAL A 15 -14.12 -1.68 4.19
CA VAL A 15 -14.30 -1.99 5.61
C VAL A 15 -15.27 -0.99 6.22
N LEU A 16 -16.42 -1.49 6.62
CA LEU A 16 -17.40 -0.82 7.46
C LEU A 16 -16.89 -0.71 8.90
N TRP A 17 -16.87 0.51 9.46
CA TRP A 17 -16.56 0.79 10.86
C TRP A 17 -17.83 1.22 11.60
N PRO A 18 -18.13 0.73 12.80
CA PRO A 18 -19.29 1.17 13.59
C PRO A 18 -19.05 2.56 14.19
N GLY A 19 -20.14 3.35 14.17
CA GLY A 19 -20.13 4.75 14.47
C GLY A 19 -20.00 5.12 15.93
N ASP A 20 -19.59 6.35 16.16
CA ASP A 20 -19.55 7.02 17.46
C ASP A 20 -20.25 8.37 17.46
N ALA A 21 -20.67 8.80 18.63
CA ALA A 21 -21.48 9.96 18.90
C ALA A 21 -20.94 11.25 18.25
N ILE A 22 -21.77 11.84 17.39
CA ILE A 22 -21.39 12.91 16.49
C ILE A 22 -21.93 14.24 17.01
N ALA A 23 -21.04 15.20 17.28
CA ALA A 23 -21.43 16.58 17.45
C ALA A 23 -21.97 17.12 16.10
N GLN A 24 -23.23 17.58 16.06
CA GLN A 24 -23.89 18.08 14.87
C GLN A 24 -23.84 19.60 14.80
N LEU A 25 -23.18 20.16 13.80
CA LEU A 25 -23.22 21.59 13.47
C LEU A 25 -24.34 21.86 12.45
N LYS A 26 -25.14 22.90 12.68
CA LYS A 26 -26.17 23.33 11.70
C LYS A 26 -25.67 24.56 10.93
N ILE A 27 -25.55 24.46 9.63
CA ILE A 27 -25.27 25.56 8.72
C ILE A 27 -26.41 25.65 7.69
N GLY A 28 -27.12 26.80 7.62
CA GLY A 28 -28.22 26.99 6.69
C GLY A 28 -29.39 26.00 6.87
N GLY A 29 -29.69 25.63 8.13
CA GLY A 29 -30.77 24.68 8.46
C GLY A 29 -30.45 23.20 8.24
N LYS A 30 -29.29 22.86 7.71
CA LYS A 30 -28.83 21.48 7.50
C LYS A 30 -27.91 21.04 8.62
N LYS A 31 -28.12 19.84 9.13
CA LYS A 31 -27.22 19.21 10.14
C LYS A 31 -25.99 18.66 9.40
N LEU A 32 -24.81 19.22 9.67
CA LEU A 32 -23.54 18.69 9.18
C LEU A 32 -22.90 17.81 10.24
N ASN A 33 -22.35 16.69 9.80
CA ASN A 33 -21.56 15.83 10.66
C ASN A 33 -20.14 16.40 10.81
N THR A 34 -19.91 17.15 11.88
CA THR A 34 -18.64 17.82 12.16
C THR A 34 -17.48 16.85 12.35
N ALA A 35 -17.73 15.64 12.89
CA ALA A 35 -16.68 14.62 13.04
C ALA A 35 -16.18 14.15 11.66
N LYS A 36 -17.07 13.88 10.71
CA LYS A 36 -16.69 13.51 9.34
C LYS A 36 -15.97 14.64 8.61
N LEU A 37 -16.36 15.89 8.83
CA LEU A 37 -15.66 17.05 8.28
C LEU A 37 -14.24 17.19 8.86
N LEU A 38 -14.09 16.97 10.15
CA LEU A 38 -12.79 16.99 10.80
C LEU A 38 -11.88 15.85 10.29
N ASP A 39 -12.43 14.64 10.10
CA ASP A 39 -11.69 13.51 9.56
C ASP A 39 -11.32 13.73 8.08
N ALA A 40 -12.21 14.33 7.27
CA ALA A 40 -11.87 14.76 5.92
C ALA A 40 -10.70 15.77 5.93
N GLY A 41 -10.70 16.75 6.82
CA GLY A 41 -9.60 17.70 6.97
C GLY A 41 -8.28 17.03 7.37
N LYS A 42 -8.30 16.05 8.27
CA LYS A 42 -7.12 15.28 8.67
C LYS A 42 -6.57 14.44 7.49
N ASP A 43 -7.44 13.84 6.70
CA ASP A 43 -7.03 13.02 5.54
C ASP A 43 -6.41 13.90 4.44
N VAL A 44 -6.96 15.09 4.18
CA VAL A 44 -6.35 16.08 3.28
C VAL A 44 -4.97 16.51 3.82
N ALA A 45 -4.86 16.84 5.10
CA ALA A 45 -3.60 17.21 5.70
C ALA A 45 -2.54 16.12 5.55
N LYS A 46 -2.89 14.84 5.80
CA LYS A 46 -2.01 13.69 5.57
C LYS A 46 -1.60 13.58 4.11
N ALA A 47 -2.54 13.71 3.16
CA ALA A 47 -2.21 13.64 1.74
C ALA A 47 -1.20 14.71 1.31
N VAL A 48 -1.29 15.91 1.87
CA VAL A 48 -0.41 17.04 1.53
C VAL A 48 0.96 16.91 2.21
N THR A 49 1.00 16.44 3.47
CA THR A 49 2.25 16.38 4.26
C THR A 49 3.04 15.09 4.08
N LEU A 50 2.51 14.09 3.37
CA LEU A 50 3.14 12.78 3.19
C LEU A 50 4.48 12.93 2.45
N SER A 51 5.57 12.71 3.17
CA SER A 51 6.94 12.77 2.66
C SER A 51 7.44 11.40 2.16
N ASP A 52 8.56 11.37 1.43
CA ASP A 52 9.18 10.11 0.99
C ASP A 52 9.69 9.30 2.20
N SER A 53 10.18 9.98 3.24
CA SER A 53 10.57 9.31 4.49
C SER A 53 9.41 8.65 5.21
N ASP A 54 8.21 9.27 5.20
CA ASP A 54 7.00 8.67 5.79
C ASP A 54 6.58 7.43 5.01
N ILE A 55 6.64 7.49 3.66
CA ILE A 55 6.36 6.33 2.80
C ILE A 55 7.33 5.19 3.07
N ALA A 56 8.63 5.48 3.10
CA ALA A 56 9.64 4.48 3.36
C ALA A 56 9.47 3.85 4.75
N GLN A 57 9.12 4.64 5.77
CA GLN A 57 8.87 4.13 7.13
C GLN A 57 7.63 3.23 7.15
N LEU A 58 6.51 3.67 6.60
CA LEU A 58 5.27 2.89 6.53
C LEU A 58 5.45 1.60 5.70
N SER A 59 6.22 1.68 4.61
CA SER A 59 6.56 0.51 3.79
C SER A 59 7.39 -0.49 4.58
N ARG A 60 8.44 -0.06 5.29
CA ARG A 60 9.25 -0.95 6.15
C ARG A 60 8.40 -1.66 7.21
N GLU A 61 7.49 -0.95 7.87
CA GLU A 61 6.61 -1.54 8.88
C GLU A 61 5.66 -2.58 8.25
N ALA A 62 5.08 -2.27 7.08
CA ALA A 62 4.22 -3.18 6.35
C ALA A 62 4.97 -4.43 5.89
N VAL A 63 6.14 -4.25 5.29
CA VAL A 63 6.99 -5.35 4.81
C VAL A 63 7.46 -6.23 5.96
N ALA A 64 7.88 -5.65 7.09
CA ALA A 64 8.28 -6.41 8.27
C ALA A 64 7.13 -7.29 8.79
N TRP A 65 5.90 -6.75 8.79
CA TRP A 65 4.73 -7.54 9.17
C TRP A 65 4.45 -8.66 8.15
N MET A 66 4.52 -8.36 6.85
CA MET A 66 4.30 -9.36 5.79
C MET A 66 5.37 -10.46 5.82
N ASP A 67 6.63 -10.11 5.98
CA ASP A 67 7.74 -11.07 6.09
C ASP A 67 7.58 -11.99 7.33
N ALA A 68 7.00 -11.49 8.42
CA ALA A 68 6.73 -12.29 9.62
C ALA A 68 5.49 -13.19 9.48
N ASN A 69 4.57 -12.87 8.57
CA ASN A 69 3.28 -13.58 8.43
C ASN A 69 3.16 -14.41 7.14
N ASN A 70 4.17 -14.38 6.27
CA ASN A 70 4.25 -15.21 5.07
C ASN A 70 5.50 -16.10 5.13
N PRO A 71 5.44 -17.34 4.62
CA PRO A 71 6.61 -18.18 4.50
C PRO A 71 7.59 -17.60 3.48
N VAL A 72 8.72 -17.04 3.95
CA VAL A 72 9.79 -16.54 3.09
C VAL A 72 10.66 -17.71 2.63
N ALA A 73 11.01 -17.77 1.36
CA ALA A 73 11.96 -18.75 0.84
C ALA A 73 13.40 -18.35 1.26
N ASP A 74 14.12 -19.31 1.84
CA ASP A 74 15.54 -19.16 2.11
C ASP A 74 16.32 -19.10 0.80
N GLU A 75 17.43 -18.35 0.75
CA GLU A 75 18.29 -18.21 -0.44
C GLU A 75 18.92 -19.54 -0.91
N THR A 76 18.97 -20.56 -0.05
CA THR A 76 19.42 -21.90 -0.39
C THR A 76 18.37 -22.76 -1.08
N THR A 77 17.11 -22.33 -1.05
CA THR A 77 16.02 -23.03 -1.75
C THR A 77 16.03 -22.71 -3.24
N GLU A 78 15.38 -23.53 -4.04
CA GLU A 78 15.26 -23.32 -5.48
C GLU A 78 14.74 -21.93 -5.83
N TYR A 79 13.64 -21.47 -5.19
CA TYR A 79 13.07 -20.15 -5.42
C TYR A 79 14.00 -19.03 -4.97
N GLY A 80 14.59 -19.13 -3.78
CA GLY A 80 15.49 -18.11 -3.26
C GLY A 80 16.77 -18.00 -4.10
N ALA A 81 17.38 -19.13 -4.47
CA ALA A 81 18.57 -19.17 -5.33
C ALA A 81 18.27 -18.62 -6.73
N ARG A 82 17.10 -18.94 -7.31
CA ARG A 82 16.68 -18.42 -8.61
C ARG A 82 16.51 -16.91 -8.57
N LEU A 83 15.80 -16.36 -7.58
CA LEU A 83 15.60 -14.91 -7.44
C LEU A 83 16.93 -14.20 -7.22
N LYS A 84 17.80 -14.73 -6.33
CA LYS A 84 19.13 -14.17 -6.07
C LYS A 84 19.97 -14.07 -7.34
N ARG A 85 20.00 -15.13 -8.14
CA ARG A 85 20.72 -15.15 -9.42
C ARG A 85 20.17 -14.12 -10.41
N LEU A 86 18.87 -13.99 -10.51
CA LEU A 86 18.22 -13.05 -11.43
C LEU A 86 18.44 -11.57 -11.01
N THR A 87 18.52 -11.31 -9.71
CA THR A 87 18.71 -9.94 -9.20
C THR A 87 20.16 -9.61 -8.84
N GLU A 88 21.11 -10.48 -9.22
CA GLU A 88 22.53 -10.26 -8.97
C GLU A 88 23.00 -8.93 -9.58
N GLY A 89 23.60 -8.08 -8.77
CA GLY A 89 24.06 -6.75 -9.18
C GLY A 89 22.97 -5.66 -9.18
N ILE A 90 21.70 -6.00 -8.97
CA ILE A 90 20.61 -5.03 -8.85
C ILE A 90 20.43 -4.68 -7.36
N THR A 91 21.19 -3.71 -6.87
CA THR A 91 21.26 -3.41 -5.43
C THR A 91 20.52 -2.14 -5.03
N GLU A 92 20.31 -1.21 -5.97
CA GLU A 92 19.65 0.08 -5.72
C GLU A 92 19.04 0.65 -7.01
N VAL A 93 18.10 1.57 -6.83
CA VAL A 93 17.58 2.42 -7.90
C VAL A 93 17.39 3.85 -7.36
N ASP A 94 17.93 4.85 -8.08
CA ASP A 94 17.87 6.27 -7.67
C ASP A 94 18.33 6.52 -6.22
N GLY A 95 19.36 5.75 -5.77
CA GLY A 95 19.90 5.84 -4.41
C GLY A 95 19.03 5.16 -3.33
N LEU A 96 17.92 4.51 -3.71
CA LEU A 96 17.10 3.71 -2.82
C LEU A 96 17.55 2.24 -2.88
N PRO A 97 18.02 1.65 -1.77
CA PRO A 97 18.39 0.23 -1.74
C PRO A 97 17.22 -0.68 -2.07
N LEU A 98 17.45 -1.69 -2.90
CA LEU A 98 16.46 -2.70 -3.24
C LEU A 98 16.64 -3.96 -2.39
N ASN A 99 15.53 -4.57 -1.99
CA ASN A 99 15.51 -5.82 -1.22
C ASN A 99 14.51 -6.80 -1.82
N PHE A 100 15.00 -7.94 -2.27
CA PHE A 100 14.22 -8.97 -2.95
C PHE A 100 14.01 -10.18 -2.04
N LYS A 101 12.77 -10.68 -1.96
CA LYS A 101 12.44 -11.96 -1.31
C LYS A 101 11.32 -12.68 -2.04
N VAL A 102 11.27 -14.00 -1.87
CA VAL A 102 10.17 -14.81 -2.36
C VAL A 102 9.24 -15.19 -1.22
N TYR A 103 7.93 -15.00 -1.40
CA TYR A 103 6.90 -15.57 -0.54
C TYR A 103 6.41 -16.90 -1.13
N LYS A 104 6.46 -17.96 -0.33
CA LYS A 104 5.96 -19.29 -0.72
C LYS A 104 4.45 -19.35 -0.55
N VAL A 105 3.73 -18.80 -1.51
CA VAL A 105 2.25 -18.68 -1.51
C VAL A 105 1.69 -19.09 -2.87
N ALA A 106 0.42 -19.52 -2.88
CA ALA A 106 -0.26 -20.03 -4.07
C ALA A 106 -0.80 -18.93 -5.00
N ASP A 107 -0.83 -17.68 -4.54
CA ASP A 107 -1.27 -16.56 -5.37
C ASP A 107 -0.20 -16.21 -6.41
N VAL A 108 -0.64 -15.82 -7.62
CA VAL A 108 0.22 -15.38 -8.71
C VAL A 108 0.38 -13.87 -8.64
N ASN A 109 1.50 -13.40 -8.08
CA ASN A 109 1.72 -11.96 -7.89
C ASN A 109 3.20 -11.62 -7.67
N ALA A 110 3.54 -10.34 -7.89
CA ALA A 110 4.70 -9.66 -7.37
C ALA A 110 4.29 -8.25 -6.95
N PHE A 111 5.05 -7.59 -6.09
CA PHE A 111 4.79 -6.21 -5.71
C PHE A 111 6.04 -5.52 -5.20
N ALA A 112 6.06 -4.18 -5.35
CA ALA A 112 7.06 -3.30 -4.78
C ALA A 112 6.46 -2.40 -3.69
N CYS A 113 7.30 -2.04 -2.72
CA CYS A 113 6.97 -1.07 -1.68
C CYS A 113 7.87 0.15 -1.75
N GLY A 114 7.43 1.27 -1.18
CA GLY A 114 8.13 2.55 -1.24
C GLY A 114 9.44 2.65 -0.45
N ASP A 115 9.86 1.56 0.19
CA ASP A 115 11.18 1.41 0.82
C ASP A 115 12.20 0.64 -0.05
N GLY A 116 11.83 0.29 -1.29
CA GLY A 116 12.64 -0.52 -2.20
C GLY A 116 12.49 -2.03 -2.00
N SER A 117 11.59 -2.47 -1.13
CA SER A 117 11.30 -3.90 -0.97
C SER A 117 10.46 -4.42 -2.12
N ILE A 118 10.93 -5.50 -2.77
CA ILE A 118 10.24 -6.22 -3.83
C ILE A 118 9.99 -7.65 -3.36
N ARG A 119 8.74 -8.10 -3.50
CA ARG A 119 8.32 -9.45 -3.12
C ARG A 119 7.74 -10.16 -4.33
N VAL A 120 8.26 -11.35 -4.59
CA VAL A 120 7.83 -12.22 -5.69
C VAL A 120 7.18 -13.46 -5.09
N PHE A 121 6.04 -13.89 -5.62
CA PHE A 121 5.34 -15.07 -5.13
C PHE A 121 5.80 -16.33 -5.86
N SER A 122 5.94 -17.44 -5.12
CA SER A 122 6.43 -18.70 -5.70
C SER A 122 5.56 -19.19 -6.85
N ALA A 123 4.24 -19.05 -6.76
CA ALA A 123 3.34 -19.44 -7.84
C ALA A 123 3.55 -18.62 -9.14
N LEU A 124 3.97 -17.35 -9.05
CA LEU A 124 4.39 -16.58 -10.22
C LEU A 124 5.67 -17.17 -10.84
N MET A 125 6.64 -17.54 -9.99
CA MET A 125 7.89 -18.12 -10.43
C MET A 125 7.71 -19.51 -11.08
N ASP A 126 6.69 -20.25 -10.67
CA ASP A 126 6.34 -21.54 -11.28
C ASP A 126 5.78 -21.39 -12.71
N LEU A 127 5.16 -20.27 -13.01
CA LEU A 127 4.50 -19.98 -14.29
C LEU A 127 5.41 -19.30 -15.31
N MET A 128 6.43 -18.58 -14.86
CA MET A 128 7.27 -17.70 -15.68
C MET A 128 8.67 -18.29 -15.87
N ASP A 129 9.21 -18.15 -17.07
CA ASP A 129 10.63 -18.36 -17.29
C ASP A 129 11.48 -17.20 -16.72
N ASP A 130 12.80 -17.28 -16.86
CA ASP A 130 13.71 -16.29 -16.28
C ASP A 130 13.57 -14.91 -16.93
N ASP A 131 13.36 -14.84 -18.23
CA ASP A 131 13.23 -13.58 -18.97
C ASP A 131 11.90 -12.90 -18.64
N GLU A 132 10.82 -13.68 -18.58
CA GLU A 132 9.49 -13.20 -18.17
C GLU A 132 9.51 -12.70 -16.72
N LEU A 133 10.15 -13.46 -15.82
CA LEU A 133 10.26 -13.08 -14.42
C LEU A 133 11.10 -11.80 -14.27
N MET A 134 12.18 -11.65 -15.03
CA MET A 134 12.98 -10.41 -15.05
C MET A 134 12.19 -9.21 -15.58
N ALA A 135 11.32 -9.40 -16.57
CA ALA A 135 10.43 -8.35 -17.05
C ALA A 135 9.46 -7.89 -15.95
N ILE A 136 8.88 -8.82 -15.17
CA ILE A 136 8.04 -8.50 -14.02
C ILE A 136 8.84 -7.77 -12.93
N ILE A 137 10.03 -8.26 -12.57
CA ILE A 137 10.89 -7.61 -11.57
C ILE A 137 11.24 -6.19 -12.01
N GLY A 138 11.59 -5.99 -13.29
CA GLY A 138 11.85 -4.67 -13.87
C GLY A 138 10.63 -3.75 -13.79
N HIS A 139 9.43 -4.28 -14.00
CA HIS A 139 8.18 -3.55 -13.83
C HIS A 139 7.99 -3.10 -12.37
N GLU A 140 8.23 -3.98 -11.39
CA GLU A 140 8.14 -3.64 -9.97
C GLU A 140 9.19 -2.60 -9.55
N ILE A 141 10.42 -2.66 -10.09
CA ILE A 141 11.43 -1.61 -9.91
C ILE A 141 10.93 -0.28 -10.49
N GLY A 142 10.24 -0.30 -11.62
CA GLY A 142 9.59 0.87 -12.22
C GLY A 142 8.60 1.55 -11.26
N HIS A 143 7.81 0.81 -10.51
CA HIS A 143 6.91 1.35 -9.48
C HIS A 143 7.68 2.05 -8.34
N VAL A 144 8.86 1.55 -7.98
CA VAL A 144 9.74 2.20 -7.00
C VAL A 144 10.25 3.54 -7.54
N VAL A 145 10.77 3.55 -8.77
CA VAL A 145 11.29 4.76 -9.44
C VAL A 145 10.21 5.86 -9.56
N HIS A 146 9.00 5.47 -9.95
CA HIS A 146 7.90 6.40 -10.12
C HIS A 146 7.22 6.81 -8.80
N ALA A 147 7.69 6.31 -7.66
CA ALA A 147 7.09 6.55 -6.34
C ALA A 147 5.58 6.24 -6.29
N ASP A 148 5.14 5.18 -6.98
CA ASP A 148 3.72 4.86 -7.15
C ASP A 148 3.05 4.55 -5.82
N THR A 149 3.75 3.96 -4.84
CA THR A 149 3.26 3.77 -3.47
C THR A 149 2.85 5.10 -2.83
N LYS A 150 3.64 6.17 -3.01
CA LYS A 150 3.33 7.50 -2.50
C LYS A 150 2.10 8.10 -3.19
N HIS A 151 2.02 7.97 -4.50
CA HIS A 151 0.87 8.44 -5.28
C HIS A 151 -0.41 7.69 -4.89
N ALA A 152 -0.34 6.37 -4.75
CA ALA A 152 -1.46 5.55 -4.32
C ALA A 152 -1.95 5.93 -2.91
N MET A 153 -1.04 6.16 -1.95
CA MET A 153 -1.39 6.59 -0.60
C MET A 153 -2.02 7.98 -0.57
N LYS A 154 -1.45 8.95 -1.28
CA LYS A 154 -2.06 10.29 -1.40
C LYS A 154 -3.47 10.21 -1.96
N ASN A 155 -3.65 9.46 -3.04
CA ASN A 155 -4.96 9.26 -3.66
C ASN A 155 -5.94 8.56 -2.70
N ALA A 156 -5.49 7.59 -1.91
CA ALA A 156 -6.33 6.93 -0.90
C ALA A 156 -6.78 7.89 0.20
N TYR A 157 -5.89 8.77 0.71
CA TYR A 157 -6.27 9.80 1.68
C TYR A 157 -7.25 10.82 1.08
N LEU A 158 -7.01 11.29 -0.14
CA LEU A 158 -7.93 12.22 -0.82
C LEU A 158 -9.30 11.58 -1.09
N ALA A 159 -9.34 10.32 -1.50
CA ALA A 159 -10.59 9.58 -1.67
C ALA A 159 -11.31 9.36 -0.33
N SER A 160 -10.59 9.12 0.76
CA SER A 160 -11.16 9.06 2.12
C SER A 160 -11.75 10.40 2.54
N ALA A 161 -11.02 11.49 2.31
CA ALA A 161 -11.49 12.84 2.59
C ALA A 161 -12.78 13.16 1.82
N ALA A 162 -12.83 12.81 0.53
CA ALA A 162 -14.01 13.02 -0.30
C ALA A 162 -15.22 12.23 0.21
N ARG A 163 -15.03 10.95 0.59
CA ARG A 163 -16.10 10.13 1.19
C ARG A 163 -16.57 10.69 2.53
N ASN A 164 -15.66 11.14 3.38
CA ASN A 164 -16.00 11.73 4.68
C ASN A 164 -16.75 13.05 4.50
N ALA A 165 -16.34 13.91 3.56
CA ALA A 165 -17.04 15.15 3.23
C ALA A 165 -18.44 14.90 2.65
N ALA A 166 -18.58 13.94 1.73
CA ALA A 166 -19.87 13.56 1.16
C ALA A 166 -20.81 13.00 2.24
N GLY A 167 -20.31 12.09 3.08
CA GLY A 167 -21.10 11.54 4.19
C GLY A 167 -21.45 12.56 5.29
N ALA A 168 -20.69 13.66 5.41
CA ALA A 168 -21.06 14.79 6.28
C ALA A 168 -22.27 15.56 5.72
N ALA A 169 -22.39 15.62 4.39
CA ALA A 169 -23.51 16.29 3.71
C ALA A 169 -24.77 15.42 3.59
N GLU A 170 -24.62 14.09 3.44
CA GLU A 170 -25.77 13.15 3.31
C GLU A 170 -26.54 12.95 4.60
N GLY A 171 -25.93 13.10 5.77
CA GLY A 171 -26.63 13.14 7.05
C GLY A 171 -27.71 14.22 7.14
N SER A 172 -27.82 15.10 6.12
CA SER A 172 -28.84 16.12 5.98
C SER A 172 -30.05 15.70 5.11
N ARG A 173 -30.00 14.53 4.42
CA ARG A 173 -31.08 14.09 3.50
C ARG A 173 -32.04 13.07 4.12
N LEU A 174 -31.71 12.50 5.27
CA LEU A 174 -32.48 11.45 5.95
C LEU A 174 -33.13 11.92 7.28
N ALA A 175 -33.31 13.20 7.45
CA ALA A 175 -34.04 13.77 8.60
C ALA A 175 -35.25 14.58 8.18
#